data_c8bd0bbcebbf1700cdf27b2d25f58b94
#
_entry.id   c8bd0bbcebbf1700cdf27b2d25f58b94
#
_cell.length_a   1.000
_cell.length_b   1.000
_cell.length_c   1.000
_cell.angle_alpha   90.00
_cell.angle_beta   90.00
_cell.angle_gamma   90.00
#
_symmetry.space_group_name_H-M   'P 1'
#
loop_
_entity.id
_entity.type
_entity.pdbx_description
1 polymer ?
#
loop_
_entity_poly.entity_id
_entity_poly.type
_entity_poly.pdbx_seq_one_letter_code
_entity_poly.pdbx_strand_id
1 'polypeptide(L)'
;MPPPGERSNFLPTSGTKNQHQPSALDASILGSESDMPSQFIWPHHERPCLESPQLVVPAIDLGFACKKHGDVMVVNHEVDPGLVDRAHRCMDLFFRMQLCEKQKAQRKIGENSGYSSGFVGSPNIVEQYFVSVMGLNFRHFGKVYQEYCEAMNKLSMKVMELLGVSLVLGRSYLRDFFQGIDSILRLNHYPPCPKPDLALGTGPHADPTALTILDQDQVGGLQALSNCVYKSCLHRAVVNNERARRSIALFVCTEMNETVTPATALVNVENPRIYPDFKWAAFLEFTQKDYKVNMKTLEAFSNWLQK
;
A
#
# COMPACT_ATOMS: atom_id res chain seq x y z
N MET A 1 -0.10 -22.14 30.34
CA MET A 1 0.05 -20.94 29.51
C MET A 1 1.48 -20.88 29.05
N PRO A 2 1.81 -21.07 27.79
CA PRO A 2 3.15 -20.81 27.29
C PRO A 2 3.34 -19.29 27.08
N PRO A 3 4.57 -18.75 27.18
CA PRO A 3 4.86 -17.34 27.05
C PRO A 3 4.61 -16.84 25.61
N PRO A 4 4.29 -15.56 25.41
CA PRO A 4 4.07 -15.01 24.07
C PRO A 4 5.40 -14.98 23.30
N GLY A 5 5.48 -15.83 22.29
CA GLY A 5 6.62 -15.88 21.39
C GLY A 5 6.80 -14.58 20.62
N GLU A 6 8.01 -14.09 20.59
CA GLU A 6 8.50 -12.99 19.76
C GLU A 6 8.13 -13.23 18.30
N ARG A 7 7.34 -12.32 17.73
CA ARG A 7 6.95 -12.40 16.33
C ARG A 7 7.65 -11.32 15.56
N SER A 8 8.47 -11.78 14.65
CA SER A 8 9.26 -11.00 13.73
C SER A 8 8.38 -10.21 12.75
N ASN A 9 8.74 -8.99 12.58
CA ASN A 9 8.22 -7.95 11.77
C ASN A 9 8.41 -8.20 10.27
N PHE A 10 7.35 -8.44 9.55
CA PHE A 10 7.35 -8.49 8.08
C PHE A 10 7.06 -7.15 7.39
N LEU A 11 6.85 -6.11 8.14
CA LEU A 11 7.10 -4.74 7.68
C LEU A 11 8.44 -4.33 8.28
N PRO A 12 9.30 -3.60 7.57
CA PRO A 12 10.50 -3.06 8.19
C PRO A 12 10.07 -2.04 9.24
N THR A 13 9.83 -2.54 10.45
CA THR A 13 9.63 -1.70 11.62
C THR A 13 11.00 -1.21 12.05
N SER A 14 11.25 0.07 11.89
CA SER A 14 12.29 0.76 12.61
C SER A 14 11.94 0.76 14.10
N GLY A 15 12.43 -0.18 14.86
CA GLY A 15 12.07 -0.20 16.27
C GLY A 15 12.64 -1.33 17.11
N THR A 16 13.89 -1.73 16.88
CA THR A 16 14.76 -2.30 17.90
C THR A 16 16.18 -1.81 17.67
N LYS A 17 16.88 -1.48 18.74
CA LYS A 17 18.24 -0.91 18.77
C LYS A 17 19.33 -1.88 18.29
N ASN A 18 19.13 -2.52 17.13
CA ASN A 18 20.20 -3.17 16.38
C ASN A 18 20.22 -2.54 14.99
N GLN A 19 21.24 -1.73 14.75
CA GLN A 19 21.55 -1.02 13.52
C GLN A 19 21.94 -2.02 12.40
N HIS A 20 21.06 -2.96 12.05
CA HIS A 20 21.24 -3.74 10.84
C HIS A 20 20.37 -3.13 9.74
N GLN A 21 21.05 -2.59 8.73
CA GLN A 21 20.44 -2.20 7.46
C GLN A 21 19.58 -3.37 6.95
N PRO A 22 18.30 -3.17 6.59
CA PRO A 22 17.49 -4.26 6.06
C PRO A 22 18.20 -4.83 4.82
N SER A 23 18.67 -6.06 4.91
CA SER A 23 19.33 -6.73 3.79
C SER A 23 18.31 -6.88 2.67
N ALA A 24 18.61 -6.34 1.49
CA ALA A 24 17.82 -6.60 0.31
C ALA A 24 17.97 -8.09 -0.02
N LEU A 25 16.88 -8.85 0.11
CA LEU A 25 16.83 -10.26 -0.26
C LEU A 25 16.88 -10.37 -1.79
N ASP A 26 17.76 -11.22 -2.28
CA ASP A 26 17.74 -11.59 -3.68
C ASP A 26 16.59 -12.58 -3.92
N ALA A 27 15.53 -12.10 -4.57
CA ALA A 27 14.37 -12.92 -4.88
C ALA A 27 14.70 -14.12 -5.80
N SER A 28 15.80 -14.10 -6.54
CA SER A 28 16.25 -15.21 -7.37
C SER A 28 16.71 -16.42 -6.54
N ILE A 29 17.21 -16.18 -5.33
CA ILE A 29 17.63 -17.24 -4.41
C ILE A 29 16.43 -18.01 -3.87
N LEU A 30 15.33 -17.30 -3.58
CA LEU A 30 14.11 -17.91 -3.03
C LEU A 30 13.46 -18.93 -3.97
N GLY A 31 13.61 -18.76 -5.29
CA GLY A 31 13.09 -19.70 -6.29
C GLY A 31 13.92 -20.96 -6.47
N SER A 32 15.17 -20.99 -5.99
CA SER A 32 16.10 -22.11 -6.15
C SER A 32 16.27 -22.98 -4.89
N GLU A 33 15.76 -22.54 -3.74
CA GLU A 33 15.84 -23.32 -2.50
C GLU A 33 14.67 -24.31 -2.40
N SER A 34 15.00 -25.57 -2.08
CA SER A 34 13.98 -26.63 -1.84
C SER A 34 13.15 -26.37 -0.58
N ASP A 35 13.71 -25.66 0.39
CA ASP A 35 13.06 -25.35 1.65
C ASP A 35 12.91 -23.84 1.86
N MET A 36 11.71 -23.44 2.27
CA MET A 36 11.41 -22.05 2.56
C MET A 36 12.07 -21.66 3.88
N PRO A 37 12.85 -20.55 3.92
CA PRO A 37 13.40 -20.04 5.18
C PRO A 37 12.30 -19.78 6.21
N SER A 38 12.51 -20.20 7.45
CA SER A 38 11.49 -20.17 8.54
C SER A 38 10.90 -18.79 8.78
N GLN A 39 11.66 -17.74 8.49
CA GLN A 39 11.22 -16.33 8.61
C GLN A 39 10.07 -15.96 7.66
N PHE A 40 9.82 -16.72 6.59
CA PHE A 40 8.72 -16.51 5.65
C PHE A 40 7.52 -17.41 5.92
N ILE A 41 7.62 -18.33 6.88
CA ILE A 41 6.54 -19.24 7.24
C ILE A 41 5.61 -18.55 8.22
N TRP A 42 4.36 -18.36 7.80
CA TRP A 42 3.32 -17.77 8.63
C TRP A 42 2.74 -18.76 9.64
N PRO A 43 2.30 -18.28 10.82
CA PRO A 43 1.58 -19.10 11.78
C PRO A 43 0.35 -19.76 11.15
N HIS A 44 0.00 -20.96 11.54
CA HIS A 44 -1.06 -21.77 10.91
C HIS A 44 -2.39 -21.01 10.73
N HIS A 45 -2.80 -20.21 11.72
CA HIS A 45 -4.05 -19.46 11.71
C HIS A 45 -4.03 -18.20 10.81
N GLU A 46 -2.86 -17.80 10.31
CA GLU A 46 -2.68 -16.65 9.41
C GLU A 46 -2.33 -17.07 7.98
N ARG A 47 -2.16 -18.38 7.73
CA ARG A 47 -1.81 -18.90 6.41
C ARG A 47 -2.91 -18.63 5.38
N PRO A 48 -2.55 -18.57 4.07
CA PRO A 48 -3.54 -18.44 3.00
C PRO A 48 -4.54 -19.59 3.04
N CYS A 49 -5.82 -19.26 2.86
CA CYS A 49 -6.83 -20.27 2.54
C CYS A 49 -6.88 -20.39 1.01
N LEU A 50 -6.50 -21.52 0.48
CA LEU A 50 -6.48 -21.78 -0.97
C LEU A 50 -7.90 -21.84 -1.57
N GLU A 51 -8.91 -22.11 -0.76
CA GLU A 51 -10.31 -22.22 -1.14
C GLU A 51 -11.11 -20.92 -0.90
N SER A 52 -10.44 -19.79 -0.62
CA SER A 52 -11.15 -18.52 -0.43
C SER A 52 -11.90 -18.13 -1.69
N PRO A 53 -13.23 -17.90 -1.62
CA PRO A 53 -14.00 -17.49 -2.77
C PRO A 53 -13.47 -16.16 -3.31
N GLN A 54 -13.43 -16.03 -4.63
CA GLN A 54 -13.11 -14.74 -5.25
C GLN A 54 -14.17 -13.72 -4.83
N LEU A 55 -13.70 -12.61 -4.26
CA LEU A 55 -14.58 -11.47 -4.00
C LEU A 55 -15.00 -10.88 -5.35
N VAL A 56 -16.27 -11.04 -5.71
CA VAL A 56 -16.85 -10.32 -6.83
C VAL A 56 -17.13 -8.90 -6.35
N VAL A 57 -16.21 -8.00 -6.65
CA VAL A 57 -16.42 -6.57 -6.39
C VAL A 57 -17.33 -6.03 -7.47
N PRO A 58 -18.56 -5.60 -7.17
CA PRO A 58 -19.44 -5.10 -8.20
C PRO A 58 -18.94 -3.74 -8.72
N ALA A 59 -18.97 -3.57 -10.03
CA ALA A 59 -18.78 -2.27 -10.69
C ALA A 59 -20.07 -1.43 -10.53
N ILE A 60 -20.40 -0.99 -9.30
CA ILE A 60 -21.66 -0.34 -8.97
C ILE A 60 -21.40 0.97 -8.23
N ASP A 61 -22.46 1.73 -8.04
CA ASP A 61 -22.50 2.95 -7.22
C ASP A 61 -21.39 2.99 -6.14
N LEU A 62 -20.49 3.93 -6.31
CA LEU A 62 -19.28 4.06 -5.47
C LEU A 62 -19.64 4.22 -3.99
N GLY A 63 -20.72 4.95 -3.69
CA GLY A 63 -21.17 5.16 -2.31
C GLY A 63 -21.64 3.85 -1.66
N PHE A 64 -22.38 3.02 -2.38
CA PHE A 64 -22.81 1.71 -1.89
C PHE A 64 -21.64 0.73 -1.74
N ALA A 65 -20.76 0.70 -2.73
CA ALA A 65 -19.60 -0.21 -2.72
C ALA A 65 -18.63 0.14 -1.57
N CYS A 66 -18.32 1.41 -1.36
CA CYS A 66 -17.47 1.86 -0.23
C CYS A 66 -18.11 1.57 1.13
N LYS A 67 -19.44 1.68 1.25
CA LYS A 67 -20.15 1.32 2.50
C LYS A 67 -20.05 -0.16 2.83
N LYS A 68 -20.13 -1.01 1.83
CA LYS A 68 -20.30 -2.45 2.01
C LYS A 68 -18.98 -3.22 1.98
N HIS A 69 -18.03 -2.82 1.13
CA HIS A 69 -16.86 -3.63 0.81
C HIS A 69 -15.52 -2.95 1.19
N GLY A 70 -15.47 -1.61 1.26
CA GLY A 70 -14.23 -0.85 1.54
C GLY A 70 -13.28 -0.77 0.34
N ASP A 71 -13.47 -1.59 -0.67
CA ASP A 71 -12.76 -1.61 -1.94
C ASP A 71 -13.74 -1.70 -3.11
N VAL A 72 -13.35 -1.10 -4.24
CA VAL A 72 -14.17 -1.04 -5.46
C VAL A 72 -13.28 -1.26 -6.68
N MET A 73 -13.83 -1.94 -7.68
CA MET A 73 -13.19 -2.03 -8.99
C MET A 73 -13.63 -0.84 -9.83
N VAL A 74 -12.65 -0.04 -10.28
CA VAL A 74 -12.90 1.10 -11.15
C VAL A 74 -12.68 0.67 -12.60
N VAL A 75 -13.69 0.85 -13.44
CA VAL A 75 -13.65 0.59 -14.89
C VAL A 75 -13.90 1.90 -15.64
N ASN A 76 -13.51 1.96 -16.91
CA ASN A 76 -13.67 3.15 -17.76
C ASN A 76 -13.06 4.42 -17.13
N HIS A 77 -11.92 4.26 -16.48
CA HIS A 77 -11.25 5.28 -15.68
C HIS A 77 -10.45 6.29 -16.50
N GLU A 78 -10.44 6.17 -17.84
CA GLU A 78 -9.76 7.08 -18.79
C GLU A 78 -8.22 7.16 -18.66
N VAL A 79 -7.60 6.32 -17.83
CA VAL A 79 -6.13 6.21 -17.83
C VAL A 79 -5.70 5.42 -19.06
N ASP A 80 -4.71 5.95 -19.79
CA ASP A 80 -4.16 5.31 -21.00
C ASP A 80 -3.62 3.89 -20.68
N PRO A 81 -4.21 2.84 -21.26
CA PRO A 81 -3.71 1.46 -21.06
C PRO A 81 -2.24 1.30 -21.49
N GLY A 82 -1.81 2.05 -22.50
CA GLY A 82 -0.42 2.03 -22.95
C GLY A 82 0.55 2.60 -21.90
N LEU A 83 0.11 3.57 -21.10
CA LEU A 83 0.89 4.09 -19.97
C LEU A 83 1.00 3.06 -18.86
N VAL A 84 -0.10 2.39 -18.52
CA VAL A 84 -0.12 1.29 -17.53
C VAL A 84 0.83 0.18 -17.96
N ASP A 85 0.77 -0.25 -19.22
CA ASP A 85 1.69 -1.25 -19.77
C ASP A 85 3.15 -0.82 -19.71
N ARG A 86 3.45 0.46 -20.02
CA ARG A 86 4.82 0.98 -19.90
C ARG A 86 5.31 0.95 -18.46
N ALA A 87 4.46 1.31 -17.50
CA ALA A 87 4.80 1.28 -16.07
C ALA A 87 5.12 -0.16 -15.60
N HIS A 88 4.30 -1.14 -15.98
CA HIS A 88 4.56 -2.55 -15.68
C HIS A 88 5.84 -3.08 -16.35
N ARG A 89 6.13 -2.69 -17.60
CA ARG A 89 7.39 -3.06 -18.26
C ARG A 89 8.61 -2.46 -17.56
N CYS A 90 8.54 -1.20 -17.15
CA CYS A 90 9.60 -0.58 -16.35
C CYS A 90 9.82 -1.31 -15.04
N MET A 91 8.73 -1.71 -14.36
CA MET A 91 8.82 -2.50 -13.14
C MET A 91 9.51 -3.84 -13.37
N ASP A 92 9.15 -4.58 -14.42
CA ASP A 92 9.79 -5.84 -14.79
C ASP A 92 11.27 -5.68 -15.03
N LEU A 93 11.65 -4.67 -15.81
CA LEU A 93 13.05 -4.40 -16.09
C LEU A 93 13.84 -4.10 -14.81
N PHE A 94 13.29 -3.29 -13.91
CA PHE A 94 13.92 -2.98 -12.63
C PHE A 94 14.11 -4.23 -11.77
N PHE A 95 13.05 -5.01 -11.55
CA PHE A 95 13.12 -6.18 -10.66
C PHE A 95 13.96 -7.33 -11.22
N ARG A 96 14.15 -7.41 -12.55
CA ARG A 96 15.05 -8.38 -13.21
C ARG A 96 16.54 -7.99 -13.17
N MET A 97 16.87 -6.75 -12.77
CA MET A 97 18.27 -6.33 -12.62
C MET A 97 18.98 -7.17 -11.58
N GLN A 98 20.30 -7.27 -11.73
CA GLN A 98 21.15 -7.85 -10.69
C GLN A 98 20.97 -7.10 -9.37
N LEU A 99 21.11 -7.81 -8.26
CA LEU A 99 20.92 -7.24 -6.92
C LEU A 99 21.79 -6.01 -6.69
N CYS A 100 23.06 -6.05 -7.11
CA CYS A 100 24.00 -4.92 -6.97
C CYS A 100 23.50 -3.62 -7.66
N GLU A 101 22.82 -3.75 -8.80
CA GLU A 101 22.23 -2.60 -9.48
C GLU A 101 21.01 -2.05 -8.71
N LYS A 102 20.13 -2.94 -8.23
CA LYS A 102 18.97 -2.54 -7.42
C LYS A 102 19.37 -1.91 -6.08
N GLN A 103 20.49 -2.36 -5.50
CA GLN A 103 21.04 -1.82 -4.26
C GLN A 103 21.49 -0.35 -4.37
N LYS A 104 21.76 0.16 -5.58
CA LYS A 104 22.00 1.62 -5.77
C LYS A 104 20.82 2.44 -5.29
N ALA A 105 19.60 1.92 -5.45
CA ALA A 105 18.37 2.54 -4.98
C ALA A 105 17.96 2.07 -3.58
N GLN A 106 18.82 1.36 -2.85
CA GLN A 106 18.46 0.82 -1.53
C GLN A 106 18.03 1.93 -0.58
N ARG A 107 16.88 1.71 0.07
CA ARG A 107 16.36 2.64 1.07
C ARG A 107 17.31 2.69 2.27
N LYS A 108 17.75 3.90 2.62
CA LYS A 108 18.58 4.13 3.81
C LYS A 108 17.73 4.24 5.06
N ILE A 109 18.37 4.03 6.21
CA ILE A 109 17.71 4.20 7.51
C ILE A 109 17.23 5.65 7.66
N GLY A 110 15.93 5.82 7.97
CA GLY A 110 15.32 7.14 8.11
C GLY A 110 14.78 7.75 6.80
N GLU A 111 15.03 7.11 5.64
CA GLU A 111 14.42 7.53 4.37
C GLU A 111 13.08 6.83 4.12
N ASN A 112 12.13 7.54 3.51
CA ASN A 112 10.83 7.00 3.13
C ASN A 112 10.80 6.43 1.71
N SER A 113 11.86 6.64 0.92
CA SER A 113 11.94 6.24 -0.48
C SER A 113 13.09 5.27 -0.71
N GLY A 114 12.92 4.34 -1.64
CA GLY A 114 13.97 3.44 -2.09
C GLY A 114 13.58 1.97 -2.17
N TYR A 115 14.52 1.17 -2.66
CA TYR A 115 14.39 -0.28 -2.77
C TYR A 115 14.58 -0.93 -1.40
N SER A 116 13.58 -1.64 -0.94
CA SER A 116 13.63 -2.43 0.29
C SER A 116 12.58 -3.50 0.16
N SER A 117 12.91 -4.73 -0.13
CA SER A 117 11.91 -5.78 -0.40
C SER A 117 10.61 -5.27 -1.08
N GLY A 118 10.63 -4.08 -1.67
CA GLY A 118 9.59 -3.33 -2.39
C GLY A 118 10.09 -1.91 -2.62
N PHE A 119 9.67 -1.24 -3.69
CA PHE A 119 10.04 0.14 -3.98
C PHE A 119 8.96 1.11 -3.48
N VAL A 120 9.36 2.16 -2.77
CA VAL A 120 8.49 3.24 -2.30
C VAL A 120 9.10 4.58 -2.73
N GLY A 121 8.33 5.44 -3.36
CA GLY A 121 8.77 6.76 -3.79
C GLY A 121 7.66 7.81 -3.72
N SER A 122 8.04 9.08 -3.60
CA SER A 122 7.11 10.21 -3.71
C SER A 122 6.87 10.57 -5.18
N PRO A 123 5.61 10.69 -5.64
CA PRO A 123 5.29 10.96 -7.04
C PRO A 123 5.81 12.29 -7.58
N ASN A 124 5.95 13.30 -6.74
CA ASN A 124 6.30 14.64 -7.18
C ASN A 124 7.74 14.78 -7.70
N ILE A 125 8.59 13.81 -7.39
CA ILE A 125 10.03 13.83 -7.75
C ILE A 125 10.50 12.50 -8.34
N VAL A 126 9.61 11.67 -8.87
CA VAL A 126 9.95 10.32 -9.33
C VAL A 126 11.01 10.33 -10.43
N GLU A 127 10.89 11.21 -11.43
CA GLU A 127 11.92 11.32 -12.48
C GLU A 127 13.26 11.71 -11.90
N GLN A 128 13.30 12.74 -11.05
CA GLN A 128 14.53 13.20 -10.41
C GLN A 128 15.14 12.14 -9.50
N TYR A 129 14.30 11.42 -8.75
CA TYR A 129 14.76 10.33 -7.90
C TYR A 129 15.46 9.24 -8.70
N PHE A 130 14.85 8.72 -9.78
CA PHE A 130 15.47 7.69 -10.60
C PHE A 130 16.80 8.17 -11.21
N VAL A 131 16.85 9.40 -11.71
CA VAL A 131 18.08 9.95 -12.28
C VAL A 131 19.17 10.14 -11.21
N SER A 132 18.83 10.66 -10.04
CA SER A 132 19.81 10.91 -8.95
C SER A 132 20.38 9.64 -8.37
N VAL A 133 19.57 8.59 -8.25
CA VAL A 133 19.95 7.34 -7.55
C VAL A 133 20.50 6.30 -8.51
N MET A 134 19.89 6.14 -9.70
CA MET A 134 20.22 5.12 -10.67
C MET A 134 21.02 5.65 -11.88
N GLY A 135 21.11 6.97 -12.03
CA GLY A 135 21.82 7.63 -13.12
C GLY A 135 20.95 7.94 -14.34
N LEU A 136 21.55 8.67 -15.30
CA LEU A 136 20.86 9.21 -16.49
C LEU A 136 20.19 8.14 -17.36
N ASN A 137 20.69 6.93 -17.38
CA ASN A 137 20.12 5.80 -18.13
C ASN A 137 18.71 5.44 -17.63
N PHE A 138 18.35 5.81 -16.41
CA PHE A 138 17.03 5.56 -15.82
C PHE A 138 16.05 6.73 -15.94
N ARG A 139 16.41 7.77 -16.68
CA ARG A 139 15.49 8.91 -16.94
C ARG A 139 14.18 8.45 -17.56
N HIS A 140 14.22 7.47 -18.45
CA HIS A 140 13.00 6.92 -19.07
C HIS A 140 12.07 6.31 -18.03
N PHE A 141 12.58 5.55 -17.08
CA PHE A 141 11.80 4.98 -15.96
C PHE A 141 11.14 6.09 -15.15
N GLY A 142 11.92 7.09 -14.78
CA GLY A 142 11.43 8.24 -14.03
C GLY A 142 10.29 8.96 -14.74
N LYS A 143 10.43 9.21 -16.06
CA LYS A 143 9.36 9.82 -16.86
C LYS A 143 8.09 9.00 -16.90
N VAL A 144 8.20 7.69 -17.18
CA VAL A 144 7.03 6.81 -17.22
C VAL A 144 6.29 6.81 -15.88
N TYR A 145 7.00 6.74 -14.76
CA TYR A 145 6.36 6.76 -13.44
C TYR A 145 5.84 8.14 -13.06
N GLN A 146 6.46 9.23 -13.53
CA GLN A 146 5.93 10.58 -13.36
C GLN A 146 4.58 10.72 -14.08
N GLU A 147 4.50 10.35 -15.36
CA GLU A 147 3.26 10.34 -16.14
C GLU A 147 2.19 9.45 -15.50
N TYR A 148 2.60 8.28 -15.00
CA TYR A 148 1.71 7.35 -14.31
C TYR A 148 1.13 7.96 -13.03
N CYS A 149 1.96 8.57 -12.19
CA CYS A 149 1.52 9.23 -10.97
C CYS A 149 0.55 10.39 -11.25
N GLU A 150 0.82 11.20 -12.28
CA GLU A 150 -0.05 12.29 -12.69
C GLU A 150 -1.42 11.78 -13.15
N ALA A 151 -1.45 10.69 -13.94
CA ALA A 151 -2.69 10.07 -14.40
C ALA A 151 -3.49 9.47 -13.23
N MET A 152 -2.83 8.78 -12.29
CA MET A 152 -3.46 8.18 -11.12
C MET A 152 -3.91 9.24 -10.10
N ASN A 153 -3.18 10.34 -9.93
CA ASN A 153 -3.63 11.47 -9.12
C ASN A 153 -4.89 12.11 -9.71
N LYS A 154 -4.95 12.28 -11.03
CA LYS A 154 -6.17 12.76 -11.68
C LYS A 154 -7.37 11.83 -11.46
N LEU A 155 -7.15 10.52 -11.52
CA LEU A 155 -8.17 9.53 -11.22
C LEU A 155 -8.58 9.62 -9.74
N SER A 156 -7.62 9.74 -8.81
CA SER A 156 -7.89 9.90 -7.38
C SER A 156 -8.80 11.08 -7.09
N MET A 157 -8.56 12.22 -7.73
CA MET A 157 -9.40 13.41 -7.54
C MET A 157 -10.82 13.19 -8.04
N LYS A 158 -11.03 12.48 -9.16
CA LYS A 158 -12.37 12.08 -9.62
C LYS A 158 -13.08 11.17 -8.60
N VAL A 159 -12.34 10.22 -8.01
CA VAL A 159 -12.89 9.33 -6.96
C VAL A 159 -13.24 10.15 -5.71
N MET A 160 -12.39 11.09 -5.29
CA MET A 160 -12.67 11.97 -4.16
C MET A 160 -13.92 12.85 -4.38
N GLU A 161 -14.14 13.34 -5.60
CA GLU A 161 -15.37 14.06 -5.94
C GLU A 161 -16.61 13.17 -5.74
N LEU A 162 -16.57 11.94 -6.22
CA LEU A 162 -17.69 10.98 -6.09
C LEU A 162 -17.92 10.59 -4.63
N LEU A 163 -16.87 10.40 -3.85
CA LEU A 163 -16.96 10.16 -2.41
C LEU A 163 -17.58 11.35 -1.68
N GLY A 164 -17.17 12.57 -2.00
CA GLY A 164 -17.75 13.78 -1.43
C GLY A 164 -19.26 13.88 -1.69
N VAL A 165 -19.69 13.58 -2.92
CA VAL A 165 -21.13 13.51 -3.26
C VAL A 165 -21.84 12.41 -2.46
N SER A 166 -21.26 11.23 -2.37
CA SER A 166 -21.87 10.08 -1.66
C SER A 166 -22.01 10.31 -0.15
N LEU A 167 -21.16 11.17 0.43
CA LEU A 167 -21.20 11.58 1.83
C LEU A 167 -22.05 12.86 2.06
N VAL A 168 -22.70 13.37 1.00
CA VAL A 168 -23.51 14.61 1.07
C VAL A 168 -22.67 15.84 1.49
N LEU A 169 -21.37 15.80 1.27
CA LEU A 169 -20.43 16.90 1.54
C LEU A 169 -20.27 17.87 0.36
N GLY A 170 -20.82 17.50 -0.80
CA GLY A 170 -20.60 18.20 -2.06
C GLY A 170 -19.36 17.71 -2.83
N ARG A 171 -19.37 18.00 -4.13
CA ARG A 171 -18.36 17.47 -5.07
C ARG A 171 -16.93 17.95 -4.77
N SER A 172 -16.77 19.18 -4.31
CA SER A 172 -15.45 19.79 -4.13
C SER A 172 -14.81 19.49 -2.77
N TYR A 173 -15.57 19.15 -1.75
CA TYR A 173 -15.08 19.09 -0.37
C TYR A 173 -13.84 18.19 -0.21
N LEU A 174 -13.95 16.92 -0.56
CA LEU A 174 -12.79 16.00 -0.47
C LEU A 174 -11.75 16.28 -1.54
N ARG A 175 -12.17 16.62 -2.76
CA ARG A 175 -11.24 16.97 -3.83
C ARG A 175 -10.33 18.13 -3.42
N ASP A 176 -10.90 19.23 -2.91
CA ASP A 176 -10.15 20.43 -2.57
C ASP A 176 -9.24 20.18 -1.35
N PHE A 177 -9.67 19.33 -0.40
CA PHE A 177 -8.86 18.92 0.73
C PHE A 177 -7.63 18.11 0.30
N PHE A 178 -7.75 17.26 -0.76
CA PHE A 178 -6.66 16.42 -1.24
C PHE A 178 -5.96 16.96 -2.50
N GLN A 179 -6.33 18.14 -2.99
CA GLN A 179 -5.71 18.72 -4.19
C GLN A 179 -4.30 19.22 -3.88
N GLY A 180 -3.34 18.85 -4.73
CA GLY A 180 -1.93 19.27 -4.61
C GLY A 180 -1.11 18.53 -3.57
N ILE A 181 -1.64 17.45 -3.02
CA ILE A 181 -1.06 16.71 -1.92
C ILE A 181 -0.08 15.63 -2.37
N ASP A 182 0.86 15.33 -1.50
CA ASP A 182 1.81 14.24 -1.68
C ASP A 182 1.10 12.89 -1.72
N SER A 183 1.55 12.06 -2.65
CA SER A 183 1.15 10.66 -2.75
C SER A 183 2.39 9.78 -2.60
N ILE A 184 2.19 8.51 -2.29
CA ILE A 184 3.27 7.53 -2.22
C ILE A 184 3.05 6.51 -3.34
N LEU A 185 4.04 6.37 -4.22
CA LEU A 185 4.06 5.30 -5.21
C LEU A 185 4.82 4.09 -4.66
N ARG A 186 4.19 2.91 -4.71
CA ARG A 186 4.81 1.65 -4.32
C ARG A 186 4.72 0.62 -5.44
N LEU A 187 5.87 0.11 -5.84
CA LEU A 187 5.99 -0.99 -6.79
C LEU A 187 6.22 -2.29 -6.04
N ASN A 188 5.32 -3.26 -6.21
CA ASN A 188 5.41 -4.56 -5.54
C ASN A 188 5.66 -5.66 -6.55
N HIS A 189 6.69 -6.47 -6.30
CA HIS A 189 6.99 -7.66 -7.06
C HIS A 189 7.11 -8.85 -6.12
N TYR A 190 6.21 -9.80 -6.26
CA TYR A 190 6.18 -11.04 -5.49
C TYR A 190 6.60 -12.17 -6.42
N PRO A 191 7.80 -12.76 -6.26
CA PRO A 191 8.26 -13.87 -7.07
C PRO A 191 7.38 -15.12 -6.86
N PRO A 192 7.43 -16.11 -7.77
CA PRO A 192 6.81 -17.41 -7.53
C PRO A 192 7.32 -18.01 -6.21
N CYS A 193 6.40 -18.53 -5.41
CA CYS A 193 6.70 -19.07 -4.10
C CYS A 193 6.57 -20.61 -4.13
N PRO A 194 7.61 -21.38 -3.81
CA PRO A 194 7.55 -22.85 -3.82
C PRO A 194 6.48 -23.43 -2.89
N LYS A 195 6.17 -22.73 -1.79
CA LYS A 195 5.20 -23.15 -0.76
C LYS A 195 4.20 -22.01 -0.48
N PRO A 196 3.28 -21.71 -1.42
CA PRO A 196 2.38 -20.56 -1.30
C PRO A 196 1.34 -20.72 -0.19
N ASP A 197 1.10 -21.94 0.27
CA ASP A 197 0.26 -22.29 1.42
C ASP A 197 0.87 -21.87 2.77
N LEU A 198 2.17 -21.64 2.83
CA LEU A 198 2.89 -21.27 4.05
C LEU A 198 3.24 -19.79 4.12
N ALA A 199 3.18 -19.05 3.00
CA ALA A 199 3.68 -17.69 2.90
C ALA A 199 2.66 -16.68 2.38
N LEU A 200 2.83 -15.44 2.81
CA LEU A 200 2.11 -14.27 2.28
C LEU A 200 3.10 -13.31 1.60
N GLY A 201 2.68 -12.68 0.53
CA GLY A 201 3.42 -11.58 -0.08
C GLY A 201 3.41 -10.33 0.80
N THR A 202 2.23 -10.04 1.40
CA THR A 202 2.07 -9.01 2.45
C THR A 202 1.05 -9.53 3.44
N GLY A 203 1.37 -9.40 4.72
CA GLY A 203 0.49 -9.81 5.80
C GLY A 203 -0.79 -8.98 5.91
N PRO A 204 -1.77 -9.42 6.73
CA PRO A 204 -3.01 -8.70 6.96
C PRO A 204 -2.75 -7.28 7.47
N HIS A 205 -3.25 -6.27 6.75
CA HIS A 205 -3.13 -4.86 7.11
C HIS A 205 -4.28 -4.04 6.51
N ALA A 206 -4.43 -2.84 7.03
CA ALA A 206 -5.24 -1.80 6.44
C ALA A 206 -4.33 -0.64 6.07
N ASP A 207 -4.55 -0.05 4.90
CA ASP A 207 -3.75 1.09 4.46
C ASP A 207 -4.02 2.31 5.35
N PRO A 208 -2.98 2.94 5.90
CA PRO A 208 -3.13 4.13 6.73
C PRO A 208 -3.20 5.40 5.87
N THR A 209 -3.94 5.36 4.77
CA THR A 209 -4.04 6.43 3.78
C THR A 209 -5.50 6.75 3.49
N ALA A 210 -5.77 7.90 2.86
CA ALA A 210 -7.13 8.31 2.58
C ALA A 210 -7.76 7.48 1.45
N LEU A 211 -6.97 7.19 0.42
CA LEU A 211 -7.36 6.37 -0.72
C LEU A 211 -6.13 5.63 -1.24
N THR A 212 -6.30 4.37 -1.61
CA THR A 212 -5.30 3.60 -2.36
C THR A 212 -5.85 3.25 -3.72
N ILE A 213 -5.15 3.62 -4.78
CA ILE A 213 -5.40 3.11 -6.12
C ILE A 213 -4.40 1.99 -6.38
N LEU A 214 -4.93 0.78 -6.53
CA LEU A 214 -4.14 -0.42 -6.81
C LEU A 214 -4.36 -0.85 -8.25
N ASP A 215 -3.29 -0.82 -9.03
CA ASP A 215 -3.19 -1.49 -10.32
C ASP A 215 -2.43 -2.80 -10.14
N GLN A 216 -2.99 -3.90 -10.60
CA GLN A 216 -2.34 -5.21 -10.55
C GLN A 216 -2.37 -5.89 -11.91
N ASP A 217 -1.37 -6.73 -12.15
CA ASP A 217 -1.35 -7.56 -13.34
C ASP A 217 -2.46 -8.64 -13.32
N GLN A 218 -2.47 -9.50 -14.34
CA GLN A 218 -3.46 -10.57 -14.46
C GLN A 218 -3.33 -11.67 -13.39
N VAL A 219 -2.29 -11.60 -12.55
CA VAL A 219 -2.10 -12.52 -11.43
C VAL A 219 -2.80 -11.96 -10.20
N GLY A 220 -3.97 -12.47 -9.89
CA GLY A 220 -4.73 -12.12 -8.70
C GLY A 220 -3.93 -12.38 -7.41
N GLY A 221 -4.44 -11.97 -6.26
CA GLY A 221 -3.79 -12.23 -4.98
C GLY A 221 -4.09 -11.20 -3.89
N LEU A 222 -4.87 -10.15 -4.17
CA LEU A 222 -5.41 -9.31 -3.11
C LEU A 222 -6.60 -10.02 -2.47
N GLN A 223 -6.57 -10.18 -1.15
CA GLN A 223 -7.65 -10.80 -0.39
C GLN A 223 -8.16 -9.82 0.67
N ALA A 224 -9.43 -9.43 0.58
CA ALA A 224 -10.12 -8.69 1.62
C ALA A 224 -10.52 -9.64 2.76
N LEU A 225 -10.22 -9.25 3.99
CA LEU A 225 -10.42 -10.08 5.17
C LEU A 225 -11.60 -9.64 6.05
N SER A 226 -12.23 -8.49 5.75
CA SER A 226 -13.33 -7.99 6.56
C SER A 226 -14.41 -7.31 5.72
N ASN A 227 -15.65 -7.44 6.17
CA ASN A 227 -16.82 -6.80 5.59
C ASN A 227 -17.08 -5.47 6.33
N CYS A 228 -16.28 -4.43 6.05
CA CYS A 228 -16.34 -3.17 6.80
C CYS A 228 -17.20 -2.14 6.09
N VAL A 229 -18.14 -1.53 6.82
CA VAL A 229 -18.93 -0.40 6.33
C VAL A 229 -18.12 0.89 6.49
N TYR A 230 -17.67 1.53 5.40
CA TYR A 230 -16.80 2.73 5.35
C TYR A 230 -15.56 2.66 6.27
N LYS A 231 -15.06 1.47 6.49
CA LYS A 231 -13.86 1.27 7.28
C LYS A 231 -12.72 0.88 6.35
N SER A 232 -11.52 1.24 6.74
CA SER A 232 -10.31 0.77 6.07
C SER A 232 -10.35 -0.75 5.93
N CYS A 233 -10.33 -1.25 4.68
CA CYS A 233 -10.47 -2.68 4.41
C CYS A 233 -9.22 -3.41 4.91
N LEU A 234 -9.40 -4.37 5.80
CA LEU A 234 -8.32 -5.29 6.17
C LEU A 234 -8.07 -6.22 4.99
N HIS A 235 -6.86 -6.23 4.47
CA HIS A 235 -6.49 -7.01 3.30
C HIS A 235 -5.08 -7.59 3.42
N ARG A 236 -4.76 -8.54 2.56
CA ARG A 236 -3.44 -9.17 2.45
C ARG A 236 -3.11 -9.51 1.01
N ALA A 237 -1.85 -9.70 0.68
CA ALA A 237 -1.42 -10.22 -0.59
C ALA A 237 -0.96 -11.68 -0.46
N VAL A 238 -1.56 -12.57 -1.26
CA VAL A 238 -1.12 -13.96 -1.39
C VAL A 238 -0.18 -14.11 -2.58
N VAL A 239 0.64 -15.13 -2.53
CA VAL A 239 1.56 -15.53 -3.60
C VAL A 239 1.12 -16.84 -4.22
N ASN A 240 1.66 -17.19 -5.38
CA ASN A 240 1.45 -18.46 -6.06
C ASN A 240 2.80 -19.06 -6.48
N ASN A 241 2.81 -20.31 -6.91
CA ASN A 241 4.01 -21.04 -7.29
C ASN A 241 4.32 -20.98 -8.79
N GLU A 242 3.45 -20.42 -9.61
CA GLU A 242 3.60 -20.47 -11.07
C GLU A 242 4.21 -19.18 -11.64
N ARG A 243 3.71 -18.04 -11.21
CA ARG A 243 4.03 -16.74 -11.80
C ARG A 243 4.24 -15.67 -10.74
N ALA A 244 5.18 -14.76 -11.03
CA ALA A 244 5.31 -13.54 -10.20
C ALA A 244 4.02 -12.71 -10.27
N ARG A 245 3.58 -12.20 -9.12
CA ARG A 245 2.54 -11.18 -9.03
C ARG A 245 3.16 -9.80 -8.95
N ARG A 246 2.61 -8.85 -9.69
CA ARG A 246 3.05 -7.46 -9.73
C ARG A 246 1.88 -6.53 -9.44
N SER A 247 2.15 -5.50 -8.68
CA SER A 247 1.17 -4.44 -8.48
C SER A 247 1.84 -3.09 -8.27
N ILE A 248 1.15 -2.05 -8.68
CA ILE A 248 1.54 -0.66 -8.51
C ILE A 248 0.47 -0.01 -7.64
N ALA A 249 0.84 0.48 -6.47
CA ALA A 249 -0.08 1.14 -5.56
C ALA A 249 0.26 2.63 -5.45
N LEU A 250 -0.73 3.49 -5.67
CA LEU A 250 -0.65 4.90 -5.36
C LEU A 250 -1.48 5.18 -4.10
N PHE A 251 -0.82 5.64 -3.06
CA PHE A 251 -1.44 6.01 -1.79
C PHE A 251 -1.63 7.52 -1.75
N VAL A 252 -2.88 7.95 -1.66
CA VAL A 252 -3.24 9.36 -1.49
C VAL A 252 -3.20 9.69 0.00
N CYS A 253 -2.30 10.58 0.37
CA CYS A 253 -2.07 11.01 1.74
C CYS A 253 -2.57 12.45 1.92
N THR A 254 -2.48 13.01 3.12
CA THR A 254 -2.57 14.45 3.34
C THR A 254 -1.16 15.04 3.48
N GLU A 255 -1.03 16.36 3.46
CA GLU A 255 0.24 17.00 3.81
C GLU A 255 0.67 16.63 5.23
N MET A 256 1.99 16.52 5.45
CA MET A 256 2.56 16.08 6.73
C MET A 256 2.06 16.93 7.92
N ASN A 257 1.91 18.24 7.70
CA ASN A 257 1.48 19.17 8.74
C ASN A 257 -0.03 19.44 8.73
N GLU A 258 -0.78 18.80 7.81
CA GLU A 258 -2.22 18.97 7.74
C GLU A 258 -2.92 18.35 8.94
N THR A 259 -3.98 19.01 9.41
CA THR A 259 -4.82 18.48 10.49
C THR A 259 -5.97 17.69 9.92
N VAL A 260 -5.96 16.39 10.16
CA VAL A 260 -7.09 15.52 9.81
C VAL A 260 -8.20 15.70 10.83
N THR A 261 -9.35 16.16 10.37
CA THR A 261 -10.55 16.36 11.18
C THR A 261 -11.78 15.85 10.44
N PRO A 262 -12.75 15.23 11.11
CA PRO A 262 -13.98 14.82 10.46
C PRO A 262 -14.75 16.04 9.97
N ALA A 263 -15.37 15.92 8.79
CA ALA A 263 -16.25 16.97 8.26
C ALA A 263 -17.36 17.27 9.26
N THR A 264 -17.54 18.53 9.61
CA THR A 264 -18.56 18.98 10.60
C THR A 264 -19.96 18.52 10.23
N ALA A 265 -20.28 18.46 8.95
CA ALA A 265 -21.57 17.97 8.46
C ALA A 265 -21.83 16.48 8.74
N LEU A 266 -20.78 15.69 9.01
CA LEU A 266 -20.90 14.26 9.35
C LEU A 266 -20.96 14.00 10.86
N VAL A 267 -20.81 15.03 11.69
CA VAL A 267 -20.82 14.93 13.15
C VAL A 267 -22.12 15.53 13.70
N ASN A 268 -22.94 14.70 14.32
CA ASN A 268 -24.22 15.12 14.91
C ASN A 268 -24.57 14.20 16.09
N VAL A 269 -25.76 14.37 16.68
CA VAL A 269 -26.23 13.60 17.85
C VAL A 269 -26.35 12.10 17.53
N GLU A 270 -26.74 11.74 16.31
CA GLU A 270 -26.90 10.35 15.87
C GLU A 270 -25.55 9.72 15.46
N ASN A 271 -24.60 10.56 15.04
CA ASN A 271 -23.25 10.17 14.65
C ASN A 271 -22.22 11.05 15.36
N PRO A 272 -22.00 10.84 16.67
CA PRO A 272 -21.06 11.65 17.44
C PRO A 272 -19.63 11.43 16.98
N ARG A 273 -18.79 12.43 17.22
CA ARG A 273 -17.37 12.35 16.90
C ARG A 273 -16.70 11.19 17.64
N ILE A 274 -15.97 10.32 16.89
CA ILE A 274 -15.31 9.12 17.43
C ILE A 274 -13.83 9.36 17.65
N TYR A 275 -13.17 10.10 16.72
CA TYR A 275 -11.72 10.29 16.74
C TYR A 275 -11.34 11.75 16.98
N PRO A 276 -10.25 12.03 17.72
CA PRO A 276 -9.73 13.39 17.90
C PRO A 276 -9.14 13.92 16.59
N ASP A 277 -8.88 15.23 16.52
CA ASP A 277 -8.05 15.81 15.48
C ASP A 277 -6.61 15.33 15.64
N PHE A 278 -5.94 15.12 14.52
CA PHE A 278 -4.54 14.72 14.54
C PHE A 278 -3.77 15.26 13.32
N LYS A 279 -2.46 15.40 13.49
CA LYS A 279 -1.56 15.68 12.39
C LYS A 279 -1.24 14.39 11.64
N TRP A 280 -1.25 14.46 10.31
CA TRP A 280 -0.90 13.30 9.48
C TRP A 280 0.48 12.71 9.83
N ALA A 281 1.47 13.58 10.08
CA ALA A 281 2.79 13.16 10.50
C ALA A 281 2.77 12.24 11.74
N ALA A 282 1.95 12.57 12.75
CA ALA A 282 1.82 11.73 13.95
C ALA A 282 1.22 10.36 13.66
N PHE A 283 0.23 10.31 12.75
CA PHE A 283 -0.37 9.05 12.33
C PHE A 283 0.62 8.18 11.55
N LEU A 284 1.38 8.78 10.64
CA LEU A 284 2.42 8.09 9.89
C LEU A 284 3.52 7.55 10.82
N GLU A 285 3.96 8.34 11.79
CA GLU A 285 4.93 7.92 12.81
C GLU A 285 4.42 6.72 13.60
N PHE A 286 3.18 6.77 14.08
CA PHE A 286 2.54 5.67 14.78
C PHE A 286 2.51 4.40 13.92
N THR A 287 2.09 4.51 12.64
CA THR A 287 2.02 3.35 11.75
C THR A 287 3.39 2.76 11.43
N GLN A 288 4.45 3.57 11.44
CA GLN A 288 5.81 3.09 11.23
C GLN A 288 6.44 2.41 12.46
N LYS A 289 6.08 2.84 13.67
CA LYS A 289 6.72 2.38 14.91
C LYS A 289 5.91 1.37 15.71
N ASP A 290 4.60 1.57 15.75
CA ASP A 290 3.71 0.87 16.70
C ASP A 290 2.68 -0.02 16.01
N TYR A 291 2.68 -0.08 14.67
CA TYR A 291 1.73 -0.92 13.94
C TYR A 291 1.93 -2.41 14.24
N LYS A 292 0.81 -3.09 14.50
CA LYS A 292 0.76 -4.55 14.68
C LYS A 292 -0.25 -5.15 13.71
N VAL A 293 0.03 -6.35 13.24
CA VAL A 293 -0.90 -7.13 12.41
C VAL A 293 -2.24 -7.30 13.15
N ASN A 294 -3.34 -7.21 12.41
CA ASN A 294 -4.72 -7.29 12.93
C ASN A 294 -5.13 -6.17 13.91
N MET A 295 -4.39 -5.07 13.97
CA MET A 295 -4.74 -3.92 14.79
C MET A 295 -5.77 -3.04 14.09
N LYS A 296 -6.78 -2.57 14.83
CA LYS A 296 -7.65 -1.48 14.39
C LYS A 296 -6.87 -0.16 14.47
N THR A 297 -6.21 0.20 13.40
CA THR A 297 -5.15 1.20 13.37
C THR A 297 -5.59 2.56 13.94
N LEU A 298 -6.76 3.08 13.51
CA LEU A 298 -7.25 4.39 14.01
C LEU A 298 -7.65 4.37 15.48
N GLU A 299 -8.23 3.27 15.96
CA GLU A 299 -8.61 3.11 17.38
C GLU A 299 -7.34 3.03 18.26
N ALA A 300 -6.36 2.24 17.83
CA ALA A 300 -5.09 2.12 18.54
C ALA A 300 -4.29 3.43 18.52
N PHE A 301 -4.31 4.16 17.41
CA PHE A 301 -3.70 5.48 17.29
C PHE A 301 -4.38 6.51 18.19
N SER A 302 -5.71 6.51 18.25
CA SER A 302 -6.47 7.38 19.14
C SER A 302 -6.09 7.18 20.61
N ASN A 303 -5.90 5.91 21.01
CA ASN A 303 -5.41 5.57 22.35
C ASN A 303 -3.93 5.96 22.58
N TRP A 304 -3.13 5.94 21.52
CA TRP A 304 -1.73 6.37 21.58
C TRP A 304 -1.59 7.89 21.74
N LEU A 305 -2.45 8.68 21.09
CA LEU A 305 -2.48 10.14 21.24
C LEU A 305 -2.87 10.62 22.65
N GLN A 306 -3.53 9.76 23.43
CA GLN A 306 -3.99 10.09 24.79
C GLN A 306 -2.96 9.78 25.88
N LYS A 307 -1.83 9.18 25.50
CA LYS A 307 -0.70 8.85 26.41
C LYS A 307 0.32 9.96 26.45
#